data_0928ef83e3781f9b5b9e74299c98544d
#
_entry.id   0928ef83e3781f9b5b9e74299c98544d
#
_cell.length_a   1.000
_cell.length_b   1.000
_cell.length_c   1.000
_cell.angle_alpha   90.00
_cell.angle_beta   90.00
_cell.angle_gamma   90.00
#
_symmetry.space_group_name_H-M   'P 1'
#
loop_
_entity.id
_entity.type
_entity.pdbx_description
1 polymer ?
#
loop_
_entity_poly.entity_id
_entity_poly.type
_entity_poly.pdbx_seq_one_letter_code
_entity_poly.pdbx_strand_id
1 'polypeptide(L)'
;MVQRRFVALAFASSIVAGLLAGCSSSTSTGAPGSPGAIGTAPVTISLWHNYGTEANATATDNLVKAYEALHPNVTITEVSQPANNYFDLLKAAAISKTGPCLATQWTGLFTLQDQSYLEPLNSYIPLSTLNQLKGVQWGAANFDANSGVYVVPLEMQFYNGFYNKALFAQAGITSFPTDWAELMTAVQKLKAAGIQAFTYGTGAQGLTAGFYPFYDLSYMMMMYPVADWQKLYTGATAWTDPAIKAQLDKWVALESGGYTNTDVLNNTESWQQFLSGKAAMTMEGTWGVADAEKSLGSNVGVFVPPFSDQPIKGIVEFPGDGFAMTNYCSNKAVAADFLNYMTTPAAQQIIAAAGLIPSLQGSTTSDPLETQLLSYAANQGYTRYPMIDNVIQPEVVTTASTTLVAAFAGTMSTQDALQKMQDTLTALPDSRRSSTYTGS
;
A
#
# COMPACT_ATOMS: atom_id res chain seq x y z
N MET A 1 52.61 -18.79 -42.85
CA MET A 1 53.56 -17.97 -43.64
C MET A 1 53.17 -16.51 -43.53
N VAL A 2 54.20 -15.68 -43.24
CA VAL A 2 54.28 -14.20 -43.37
C VAL A 2 53.63 -13.43 -42.22
N GLN A 3 54.38 -13.11 -41.30
CA GLN A 3 55.41 -12.11 -40.92
C GLN A 3 54.85 -10.82 -40.29
N ARG A 4 55.34 -10.66 -39.07
CA ARG A 4 55.41 -9.48 -38.19
C ARG A 4 55.81 -8.20 -38.87
N ARG A 5 55.34 -7.03 -38.40
CA ARG A 5 56.21 -5.83 -38.24
C ARG A 5 55.84 -5.09 -36.97
N PHE A 6 56.77 -5.04 -36.06
CA PHE A 6 56.94 -4.09 -34.95
C PHE A 6 57.39 -2.75 -35.53
N VAL A 7 56.86 -1.64 -35.02
CA VAL A 7 57.52 -0.34 -35.04
C VAL A 7 57.45 0.26 -33.62
N ALA A 8 58.61 0.31 -33.02
CA ALA A 8 58.88 1.09 -31.80
C ALA A 8 59.38 2.48 -32.25
N LEU A 9 58.89 3.54 -31.63
CA LEU A 9 59.62 4.82 -31.63
C LEU A 9 59.57 5.44 -30.24
N ALA A 10 60.72 5.94 -29.86
CA ALA A 10 61.12 6.34 -28.53
C ALA A 10 60.89 7.83 -28.25
N PHE A 11 60.73 8.11 -26.95
CA PHE A 11 61.16 9.26 -26.16
C PHE A 11 61.30 10.70 -26.74
N ALA A 12 60.53 11.61 -26.08
CA ALA A 12 61.04 12.91 -25.71
C ALA A 12 60.50 13.38 -24.38
N SER A 13 61.32 13.44 -23.38
CA SER A 13 61.08 14.01 -22.06
C SER A 13 61.07 15.55 -22.17
N SER A 14 60.06 16.20 -21.66
CA SER A 14 60.09 17.63 -21.35
C SER A 14 59.58 17.84 -19.93
N ILE A 15 60.47 18.20 -19.05
CA ILE A 15 60.22 18.65 -17.67
C ILE A 15 59.70 20.10 -17.77
N VAL A 16 58.48 20.33 -17.28
CA VAL A 16 58.02 21.67 -16.92
C VAL A 16 57.57 21.63 -15.45
N ALA A 17 58.38 22.28 -14.62
CA ALA A 17 58.00 22.61 -13.26
C ALA A 17 57.00 23.78 -13.28
N GLY A 18 55.92 23.68 -12.55
CA GLY A 18 55.00 24.82 -12.45
C GLY A 18 53.82 24.57 -11.50
N LEU A 19 53.94 25.12 -10.30
CA LEU A 19 52.91 25.64 -9.43
C LEU A 19 51.88 24.65 -8.84
N LEU A 20 52.12 24.27 -7.61
CA LEU A 20 51.17 23.80 -6.62
C LEU A 20 50.10 24.90 -6.38
N ALA A 21 48.98 24.82 -7.03
CA ALA A 21 47.74 25.45 -6.57
C ALA A 21 46.99 24.43 -5.75
N GLY A 22 46.98 24.58 -4.43
CA GLY A 22 46.24 23.77 -3.52
C GLY A 22 44.73 23.93 -3.76
N CYS A 23 44.11 22.88 -4.33
CA CYS A 23 42.65 22.71 -4.21
C CYS A 23 42.38 22.24 -2.79
N SER A 24 41.99 23.15 -1.91
CA SER A 24 41.34 22.81 -0.66
C SER A 24 39.98 22.23 -1.03
N SER A 25 39.86 20.89 -1.00
CA SER A 25 38.56 20.22 -0.93
C SER A 25 37.97 20.63 0.39
N SER A 26 37.03 21.59 0.35
CA SER A 26 36.13 21.88 1.45
C SER A 26 35.22 20.65 1.57
N THR A 27 35.56 19.70 2.42
CA THR A 27 34.63 18.76 2.97
C THR A 27 33.60 19.58 3.76
N SER A 28 32.49 19.90 3.14
CA SER A 28 31.31 20.40 3.87
C SER A 28 30.84 19.26 4.76
N THR A 29 31.20 19.31 6.04
CA THR A 29 30.50 18.58 7.08
C THR A 29 29.14 19.22 7.22
N GLY A 30 28.20 18.83 6.34
CA GLY A 30 26.79 19.13 6.51
C GLY A 30 26.34 18.50 7.83
N ALA A 31 25.58 19.25 8.61
CA ALA A 31 24.92 18.70 9.78
C ALA A 31 24.07 17.49 9.35
N PRO A 32 23.99 16.41 10.14
CA PRO A 32 23.12 15.29 9.83
C PRO A 32 21.68 15.77 9.66
N GLY A 33 21.04 15.48 8.52
CA GLY A 33 19.64 15.78 8.28
C GLY A 33 19.32 16.96 7.36
N SER A 34 20.29 17.49 6.60
CA SER A 34 19.96 18.39 5.48
C SER A 34 20.21 17.64 4.15
N PRO A 35 19.24 17.68 3.22
CA PRO A 35 19.47 17.21 1.86
C PRO A 35 20.72 17.92 1.31
N GLY A 36 21.62 17.17 0.66
CA GLY A 36 22.78 17.79 -0.01
C GLY A 36 22.23 18.82 -1.02
N ALA A 37 22.89 20.00 -1.12
CA ALA A 37 22.45 21.03 -2.05
C ALA A 37 22.38 20.44 -3.48
N ILE A 38 21.23 20.58 -4.13
CA ILE A 38 21.05 20.20 -5.53
C ILE A 38 21.95 21.11 -6.35
N GLY A 39 22.86 20.51 -7.15
CA GLY A 39 23.71 21.24 -8.08
C GLY A 39 22.86 21.94 -9.17
N THR A 40 23.45 22.89 -9.87
CA THR A 40 22.79 23.59 -10.99
C THR A 40 22.90 22.86 -12.34
N ALA A 41 23.70 21.80 -12.41
CA ALA A 41 23.83 21.00 -13.63
C ALA A 41 22.53 20.21 -13.90
N PRO A 42 22.16 19.99 -15.18
CA PRO A 42 21.04 19.14 -15.52
C PRO A 42 21.16 17.73 -14.92
N VAL A 43 20.11 17.26 -14.26
CA VAL A 43 20.03 15.92 -13.65
C VAL A 43 18.75 15.25 -14.06
N THR A 44 18.84 14.00 -14.47
CA THR A 44 17.66 13.13 -14.72
C THR A 44 17.70 11.96 -13.76
N ILE A 45 16.58 11.72 -13.10
CA ILE A 45 16.32 10.50 -12.31
C ILE A 45 15.06 9.82 -12.79
N SER A 46 14.88 8.54 -12.46
CA SER A 46 13.66 7.81 -12.79
C SER A 46 12.87 7.46 -11.53
N LEU A 47 11.54 7.51 -11.67
CA LEU A 47 10.56 7.14 -10.68
C LEU A 47 9.68 6.02 -11.26
N TRP A 48 9.61 4.88 -10.58
CA TRP A 48 8.72 3.79 -10.95
C TRP A 48 7.53 3.72 -10.00
N HIS A 49 6.34 3.51 -10.57
CA HIS A 49 5.12 3.24 -9.82
C HIS A 49 4.27 2.19 -10.54
N ASN A 50 3.26 1.67 -9.85
CA ASN A 50 2.34 0.64 -10.34
C ASN A 50 0.86 1.07 -10.32
N TYR A 51 0.60 2.37 -10.29
CA TYR A 51 -0.73 2.92 -10.05
C TYR A 51 -1.69 2.89 -11.25
N GLY A 52 -1.20 2.55 -12.45
CA GLY A 52 -2.05 2.57 -13.64
C GLY A 52 -2.66 3.94 -13.88
N THR A 53 -3.99 4.06 -13.75
CA THR A 53 -4.76 5.31 -13.95
C THR A 53 -5.46 5.79 -12.68
N GLU A 54 -5.12 5.25 -11.54
CA GLU A 54 -5.70 5.61 -10.24
C GLU A 54 -5.33 7.04 -9.80
N ALA A 55 -5.99 7.53 -8.75
CA ALA A 55 -5.71 8.84 -8.16
C ALA A 55 -4.24 9.02 -7.77
N ASN A 56 -3.59 7.94 -7.32
CA ASN A 56 -2.16 7.89 -6.99
C ASN A 56 -1.26 8.24 -8.17
N ALA A 57 -1.61 7.78 -9.39
CA ALA A 57 -0.89 8.18 -10.61
C ALA A 57 -1.03 9.67 -10.88
N THR A 58 -2.26 10.20 -10.75
CA THR A 58 -2.53 11.63 -10.92
C THR A 58 -1.78 12.47 -9.88
N ALA A 59 -1.77 12.05 -8.62
CA ALA A 59 -1.01 12.70 -7.55
C ALA A 59 0.48 12.72 -7.87
N THR A 60 1.04 11.59 -8.30
CA THR A 60 2.45 11.44 -8.64
C THR A 60 2.86 12.38 -9.78
N ASP A 61 2.15 12.36 -10.90
CA ASP A 61 2.38 13.23 -12.06
C ASP A 61 2.35 14.72 -11.66
N ASN A 62 1.35 15.12 -10.85
CA ASN A 62 1.24 16.50 -10.39
C ASN A 62 2.37 16.90 -9.41
N LEU A 63 2.80 15.98 -8.51
CA LEU A 63 3.93 16.21 -7.63
C LEU A 63 5.24 16.38 -8.41
N VAL A 64 5.48 15.53 -9.39
CA VAL A 64 6.65 15.60 -10.26
C VAL A 64 6.68 16.91 -11.01
N LYS A 65 5.59 17.29 -11.68
CA LYS A 65 5.49 18.58 -12.42
C LYS A 65 5.71 19.79 -11.53
N ALA A 66 5.13 19.78 -10.32
CA ALA A 66 5.29 20.89 -9.39
C ALA A 66 6.73 20.97 -8.84
N TYR A 67 7.38 19.84 -8.60
CA TYR A 67 8.77 19.79 -8.17
C TYR A 67 9.73 20.25 -9.30
N GLU A 68 9.55 19.81 -10.54
CA GLU A 68 10.35 20.24 -11.68
C GLU A 68 10.21 21.75 -11.95
N ALA A 69 9.02 22.32 -11.72
CA ALA A 69 8.82 23.78 -11.81
C ALA A 69 9.65 24.55 -10.78
N LEU A 70 9.90 23.99 -9.60
CA LEU A 70 10.78 24.55 -8.57
C LEU A 70 12.26 24.31 -8.88
N HIS A 71 12.59 23.25 -9.62
CA HIS A 71 13.94 22.78 -9.94
C HIS A 71 14.12 22.59 -11.47
N PRO A 72 14.23 23.68 -12.28
CA PRO A 72 14.25 23.57 -13.74
C PRO A 72 15.41 22.76 -14.34
N ASN A 73 16.43 22.48 -13.54
CA ASN A 73 17.57 21.63 -13.93
C ASN A 73 17.35 20.15 -13.59
N VAL A 74 16.24 19.78 -12.98
CA VAL A 74 15.89 18.39 -12.63
C VAL A 74 14.81 17.88 -13.57
N THR A 75 14.96 16.64 -14.02
CA THR A 75 13.94 15.89 -14.76
C THR A 75 13.69 14.58 -14.04
N ILE A 76 12.43 14.29 -13.72
CA ILE A 76 12.00 13.02 -13.15
C ILE A 76 11.21 12.25 -14.20
N THR A 77 11.78 11.17 -14.72
CA THR A 77 11.11 10.32 -15.70
C THR A 77 10.23 9.31 -14.98
N GLU A 78 8.93 9.48 -15.06
CA GLU A 78 7.97 8.52 -14.51
C GLU A 78 7.81 7.32 -15.43
N VAL A 79 7.75 6.14 -14.82
CA VAL A 79 7.50 4.87 -15.52
C VAL A 79 6.45 4.09 -14.76
N SER A 80 5.26 3.98 -15.36
CA SER A 80 4.21 3.10 -14.85
C SER A 80 4.53 1.66 -15.23
N GLN A 81 4.68 0.81 -14.24
CA GLN A 81 4.93 -0.62 -14.39
C GLN A 81 3.64 -1.41 -14.20
N PRO A 82 3.53 -2.63 -14.77
CA PRO A 82 2.37 -3.48 -14.52
C PRO A 82 2.26 -3.85 -13.03
N ALA A 83 1.09 -3.62 -12.43
CA ALA A 83 0.88 -3.81 -11.00
C ALA A 83 1.12 -5.25 -10.52
N ASN A 84 0.74 -6.24 -11.32
CA ASN A 84 0.80 -7.67 -10.96
C ASN A 84 2.21 -8.26 -10.81
N ASN A 85 3.25 -7.61 -11.33
CA ASN A 85 4.63 -8.06 -11.24
C ASN A 85 5.62 -6.94 -10.88
N TYR A 86 5.10 -5.82 -10.38
CA TYR A 86 5.89 -4.62 -10.06
C TYR A 86 7.06 -4.92 -9.11
N PHE A 87 6.79 -5.58 -8.00
CA PHE A 87 7.83 -5.87 -7.00
C PHE A 87 8.88 -6.85 -7.50
N ASP A 88 8.51 -7.81 -8.35
CA ASP A 88 9.47 -8.70 -9.01
C ASP A 88 10.39 -7.94 -9.97
N LEU A 89 9.83 -6.98 -10.72
CA LEU A 89 10.61 -6.10 -11.60
C LEU A 89 11.53 -5.19 -10.79
N LEU A 90 11.05 -4.61 -9.69
CA LEU A 90 11.85 -3.76 -8.80
C LEU A 90 13.01 -4.55 -8.18
N LYS A 91 12.73 -5.75 -7.71
CA LYS A 91 13.76 -6.66 -7.16
C LYS A 91 14.81 -7.05 -8.20
N ALA A 92 14.39 -7.38 -9.42
CA ALA A 92 15.30 -7.68 -10.52
C ALA A 92 16.19 -6.47 -10.89
N ALA A 93 15.59 -5.28 -10.93
CA ALA A 93 16.27 -4.02 -11.16
C ALA A 93 17.29 -3.69 -10.04
N ALA A 94 16.93 -4.00 -8.79
CA ALA A 94 17.83 -3.85 -7.65
C ALA A 94 19.06 -4.76 -7.73
N ILE A 95 18.88 -6.01 -8.14
CA ILE A 95 19.99 -6.97 -8.33
C ILE A 95 20.94 -6.47 -9.42
N SER A 96 20.42 -5.98 -10.53
CA SER A 96 21.21 -5.46 -11.65
C SER A 96 21.74 -4.03 -11.43
N LYS A 97 21.20 -3.31 -10.43
CA LYS A 97 21.47 -1.88 -10.16
C LYS A 97 21.17 -0.97 -11.37
N THR A 98 20.14 -1.33 -12.15
CA THR A 98 19.73 -0.60 -13.36
C THR A 98 18.32 -0.05 -13.27
N GLY A 99 17.72 -0.09 -12.08
CA GLY A 99 16.36 0.35 -11.84
C GLY A 99 16.23 1.84 -11.52
N PRO A 100 15.07 2.22 -10.97
CA PRO A 100 14.76 3.62 -10.67
C PRO A 100 15.57 4.16 -9.49
N CYS A 101 15.67 5.49 -9.41
CA CYS A 101 16.09 6.19 -8.20
C CYS A 101 15.00 6.22 -7.13
N LEU A 102 13.75 6.45 -7.57
CA LEU A 102 12.55 6.48 -6.72
C LEU A 102 11.61 5.36 -7.14
N ALA A 103 11.03 4.68 -6.18
CA ALA A 103 10.13 3.57 -6.42
C ALA A 103 8.95 3.61 -5.45
N THR A 104 7.75 3.31 -5.95
CA THR A 104 6.62 3.01 -5.07
C THR A 104 6.98 1.84 -4.17
N GLN A 105 6.65 1.95 -2.91
CA GLN A 105 6.86 0.90 -1.92
C GLN A 105 5.63 0.79 -1.03
N TRP A 106 5.12 -0.42 -0.86
CA TRP A 106 4.13 -0.69 0.16
C TRP A 106 4.75 -0.67 1.55
N THR A 107 3.98 -0.20 2.51
CA THR A 107 4.43 -0.08 3.89
C THR A 107 4.34 -1.40 4.66
N GLY A 108 4.68 -1.39 5.93
CA GLY A 108 4.60 -2.57 6.77
C GLY A 108 5.72 -3.58 6.49
N LEU A 109 5.38 -4.85 6.52
CA LEU A 109 6.34 -5.94 6.29
C LEU A 109 6.92 -5.96 4.87
N PHE A 110 6.22 -5.38 3.89
CA PHE A 110 6.76 -5.21 2.53
C PHE A 110 8.01 -4.31 2.54
N THR A 111 7.96 -3.19 3.27
CA THR A 111 9.16 -2.33 3.45
C THR A 111 10.30 -3.10 4.10
N LEU A 112 10.03 -3.88 5.15
CA LEU A 112 11.07 -4.67 5.84
C LEU A 112 11.67 -5.75 4.94
N GLN A 113 10.88 -6.37 4.09
CA GLN A 113 11.34 -7.37 3.13
C GLN A 113 12.31 -6.76 2.11
N ASP A 114 12.02 -5.53 1.68
CA ASP A 114 12.69 -4.86 0.58
C ASP A 114 13.81 -3.91 1.03
N GLN A 115 13.96 -3.66 2.33
CA GLN A 115 14.92 -2.70 2.88
C GLN A 115 16.39 -2.93 2.42
N SER A 116 16.74 -4.14 2.01
CA SER A 116 18.11 -4.47 1.58
C SER A 116 18.56 -3.72 0.32
N TYR A 117 17.62 -3.22 -0.49
CA TYR A 117 17.91 -2.41 -1.67
C TYR A 117 17.34 -0.98 -1.60
N LEU A 118 16.76 -0.62 -0.46
CA LEU A 118 16.30 0.73 -0.19
C LEU A 118 17.34 1.52 0.60
N GLU A 119 17.31 2.83 0.49
CA GLU A 119 18.18 3.76 1.19
C GLU A 119 17.46 4.31 2.43
N PRO A 120 18.04 4.24 3.64
CA PRO A 120 17.46 4.89 4.81
C PRO A 120 17.52 6.41 4.69
N LEU A 121 16.38 7.06 4.88
CA LEU A 121 16.19 8.49 4.62
C LEU A 121 16.65 9.41 5.77
N ASN A 122 16.88 8.86 6.97
CA ASN A 122 17.19 9.65 8.17
C ASN A 122 18.49 10.49 8.05
N SER A 123 19.41 10.11 7.13
CA SER A 123 20.60 10.90 6.83
C SER A 123 20.35 12.06 5.87
N TYR A 124 19.21 12.09 5.21
CA TYR A 124 18.82 13.07 4.20
C TYR A 124 17.70 13.99 4.65
N ILE A 125 16.71 13.45 5.36
CA ILE A 125 15.52 14.16 5.81
C ILE A 125 15.49 14.14 7.35
N PRO A 126 15.38 15.28 8.01
CA PRO A 126 15.29 15.34 9.47
C PRO A 126 14.15 14.47 10.00
N LEU A 127 14.40 13.70 11.04
CA LEU A 127 13.39 12.85 11.67
C LEU A 127 12.18 13.69 12.16
N SER A 128 12.39 14.92 12.61
CA SER A 128 11.32 15.84 12.96
C SER A 128 10.40 16.19 11.81
N THR A 129 10.91 16.18 10.57
CA THR A 129 10.10 16.36 9.35
C THR A 129 9.33 15.08 9.03
N LEU A 130 10.01 13.92 9.03
CA LEU A 130 9.37 12.63 8.77
C LEU A 130 8.26 12.33 9.79
N ASN A 131 8.46 12.65 11.06
CA ASN A 131 7.46 12.45 12.12
C ASN A 131 6.24 13.38 12.02
N GLN A 132 6.21 14.31 11.08
CA GLN A 132 5.00 15.08 10.76
C GLN A 132 4.01 14.27 9.90
N LEU A 133 4.46 13.15 9.33
CA LEU A 133 3.61 12.27 8.53
C LEU A 133 2.95 11.20 9.43
N LYS A 134 1.66 10.98 9.22
CA LYS A 134 0.95 9.86 9.82
C LYS A 134 1.52 8.55 9.26
N GLY A 135 1.67 7.57 10.12
CA GLY A 135 2.04 6.23 9.69
C GLY A 135 3.50 6.07 9.23
N VAL A 136 4.37 7.08 9.41
CA VAL A 136 5.78 7.00 8.98
C VAL A 136 6.53 5.79 9.57
N GLN A 137 6.14 5.33 10.76
CA GLN A 137 6.72 4.14 11.40
C GLN A 137 6.51 2.87 10.56
N TRP A 138 5.44 2.80 9.76
CA TRP A 138 5.17 1.64 8.89
C TRP A 138 6.13 1.55 7.69
N GLY A 139 6.74 2.68 7.31
CA GLY A 139 7.80 2.75 6.31
C GLY A 139 9.21 2.65 6.90
N ALA A 140 9.35 2.22 8.17
CA ALA A 140 10.62 2.22 8.88
C ALA A 140 11.04 0.83 9.36
N ALA A 141 12.36 0.64 9.56
CA ALA A 141 12.89 -0.56 10.16
C ALA A 141 12.28 -0.79 11.56
N ASN A 142 11.92 -2.04 11.85
CA ASN A 142 11.31 -2.46 13.13
C ASN A 142 10.03 -1.69 13.49
N PHE A 143 9.36 -1.07 12.51
CA PHE A 143 8.22 -0.17 12.73
C PHE A 143 8.52 1.00 13.68
N ASP A 144 9.77 1.43 13.70
CA ASP A 144 10.26 2.54 14.51
C ASP A 144 11.02 3.55 13.63
N ALA A 145 10.49 4.75 13.49
CA ALA A 145 11.11 5.81 12.69
C ALA A 145 12.54 6.17 13.14
N ASN A 146 12.90 5.92 14.40
CA ASN A 146 14.27 6.09 14.89
C ASN A 146 15.23 5.02 14.34
N SER A 147 14.73 3.87 13.94
CA SER A 147 15.54 2.75 13.42
C SER A 147 15.90 2.88 11.93
N GLY A 148 15.39 3.92 11.25
CA GLY A 148 15.62 4.20 9.83
C GLY A 148 14.33 4.13 9.01
N VAL A 149 13.92 5.28 8.49
CA VAL A 149 12.76 5.40 7.59
C VAL A 149 13.22 5.13 6.16
N TYR A 150 12.54 4.26 5.44
CA TYR A 150 12.80 3.93 4.03
C TYR A 150 11.75 4.47 3.09
N VAL A 151 10.52 4.68 3.56
CA VAL A 151 9.37 5.10 2.75
C VAL A 151 8.80 6.40 3.30
N VAL A 152 8.62 7.38 2.43
CA VAL A 152 7.79 8.56 2.69
C VAL A 152 6.37 8.21 2.27
N PRO A 153 5.39 8.11 3.19
CA PRO A 153 4.01 7.82 2.86
C PRO A 153 3.44 8.87 1.91
N LEU A 154 2.83 8.43 0.81
CA LEU A 154 2.11 9.32 -0.10
C LEU A 154 0.80 9.75 0.55
N GLU A 155 0.07 8.80 1.11
CA GLU A 155 -1.28 8.99 1.61
C GLU A 155 -1.60 8.09 2.81
N MET A 156 -2.72 8.37 3.47
CA MET A 156 -3.39 7.45 4.38
C MET A 156 -4.56 6.80 3.65
N GLN A 157 -4.71 5.50 3.83
CA GLN A 157 -5.78 4.72 3.21
C GLN A 157 -6.68 4.09 4.26
N PHE A 158 -7.93 3.88 3.88
CA PHE A 158 -8.85 2.99 4.58
C PHE A 158 -9.19 1.83 3.65
N TYR A 159 -9.22 0.62 4.19
CA TYR A 159 -9.93 -0.48 3.55
C TYR A 159 -11.35 -0.50 4.08
N ASN A 160 -12.33 -0.42 3.22
CA ASN A 160 -13.73 -0.25 3.57
C ASN A 160 -14.63 -0.91 2.53
N GLY A 161 -15.92 -0.95 2.79
CA GLY A 161 -16.90 -1.33 1.80
C GLY A 161 -17.51 -0.12 1.12
N PHE A 162 -18.00 -0.33 -0.10
CA PHE A 162 -18.86 0.59 -0.84
C PHE A 162 -20.22 -0.02 -1.07
N TYR A 163 -21.27 0.80 -1.01
CA TYR A 163 -22.64 0.36 -1.31
C TYR A 163 -23.41 1.35 -2.18
N ASN A 164 -24.31 0.80 -2.98
CA ASN A 164 -25.21 1.58 -3.84
C ASN A 164 -26.52 1.88 -3.11
N LYS A 165 -26.70 3.13 -2.66
CA LYS A 165 -27.88 3.60 -1.93
C LYS A 165 -29.18 3.40 -2.70
N ALA A 166 -29.15 3.55 -4.04
CA ALA A 166 -30.34 3.36 -4.87
C ALA A 166 -30.81 1.90 -4.88
N LEU A 167 -29.86 0.93 -4.96
CA LEU A 167 -30.18 -0.50 -4.91
C LEU A 167 -30.69 -0.91 -3.51
N PHE A 168 -30.10 -0.35 -2.45
CA PHE A 168 -30.60 -0.53 -1.08
C PHE A 168 -32.04 -0.01 -0.93
N ALA A 169 -32.31 1.20 -1.41
CA ALA A 169 -33.66 1.77 -1.38
C ALA A 169 -34.65 0.92 -2.19
N GLN A 170 -34.27 0.41 -3.36
CA GLN A 170 -35.10 -0.50 -4.17
C GLN A 170 -35.44 -1.78 -3.43
N ALA A 171 -34.55 -2.31 -2.58
CA ALA A 171 -34.78 -3.47 -1.73
C ALA A 171 -35.51 -3.12 -0.40
N GLY A 172 -35.90 -1.86 -0.20
CA GLY A 172 -36.55 -1.41 1.04
C GLY A 172 -35.64 -1.39 2.26
N ILE A 173 -34.32 -1.15 2.03
CA ILE A 173 -33.31 -1.03 3.09
C ILE A 173 -33.03 0.46 3.28
N THR A 174 -33.32 0.99 4.47
CA THR A 174 -33.25 2.43 4.78
C THR A 174 -31.99 2.85 5.52
N SER A 175 -31.24 1.89 6.10
CA SER A 175 -29.99 2.13 6.81
C SER A 175 -29.01 1.01 6.50
N PHE A 176 -27.71 1.32 6.55
CA PHE A 176 -26.68 0.30 6.38
C PHE A 176 -26.62 -0.60 7.65
N PRO A 177 -26.44 -1.94 7.50
CA PRO A 177 -26.30 -2.89 8.61
C PRO A 177 -25.12 -2.57 9.52
N THR A 178 -25.25 -2.83 10.82
CA THR A 178 -24.20 -2.57 11.82
C THR A 178 -23.62 -3.83 12.44
N ASP A 179 -24.28 -4.98 12.24
CA ASP A 179 -23.81 -6.29 12.68
C ASP A 179 -24.10 -7.37 11.64
N TRP A 180 -23.63 -8.60 11.91
CA TRP A 180 -23.80 -9.72 10.99
C TRP A 180 -25.27 -10.09 10.73
N ALA A 181 -26.11 -10.07 11.74
CA ALA A 181 -27.52 -10.44 11.60
C ALA A 181 -28.30 -9.44 10.73
N GLU A 182 -28.02 -8.15 10.92
CA GLU A 182 -28.58 -7.10 10.08
C GLU A 182 -28.06 -7.20 8.64
N LEU A 183 -26.76 -7.50 8.44
CA LEU A 183 -26.19 -7.73 7.13
C LEU A 183 -26.88 -8.89 6.42
N MET A 184 -27.06 -10.03 7.10
CA MET A 184 -27.77 -11.18 6.53
C MET A 184 -29.20 -10.86 6.16
N THR A 185 -29.90 -10.04 6.96
CA THR A 185 -31.24 -9.54 6.64
C THR A 185 -31.21 -8.66 5.37
N ALA A 186 -30.23 -7.79 5.26
CA ALA A 186 -30.10 -6.90 4.10
C ALA A 186 -29.78 -7.67 2.81
N VAL A 187 -28.85 -8.62 2.83
CA VAL A 187 -28.51 -9.41 1.64
C VAL A 187 -29.66 -10.32 1.19
N GLN A 188 -30.49 -10.82 2.14
CA GLN A 188 -31.71 -11.55 1.82
C GLN A 188 -32.73 -10.67 1.11
N LYS A 189 -32.93 -9.42 1.58
CA LYS A 189 -33.82 -8.45 0.92
C LYS A 189 -33.36 -8.09 -0.48
N LEU A 190 -32.05 -7.84 -0.64
CA LEU A 190 -31.45 -7.59 -1.96
C LEU A 190 -31.68 -8.77 -2.91
N LYS A 191 -31.39 -9.98 -2.46
CA LYS A 191 -31.64 -11.21 -3.24
C LYS A 191 -33.11 -11.39 -3.60
N ALA A 192 -34.03 -11.15 -2.67
CA ALA A 192 -35.48 -11.23 -2.93
C ALA A 192 -35.94 -10.19 -3.95
N ALA A 193 -35.30 -9.03 -4.01
CA ALA A 193 -35.51 -7.99 -5.02
C ALA A 193 -34.82 -8.28 -6.38
N GLY A 194 -34.13 -9.41 -6.52
CA GLY A 194 -33.35 -9.77 -7.73
C GLY A 194 -32.06 -8.98 -7.89
N ILE A 195 -31.53 -8.40 -6.80
CA ILE A 195 -30.33 -7.59 -6.79
C ILE A 195 -29.18 -8.43 -6.23
N GLN A 196 -28.06 -8.48 -6.94
CA GLN A 196 -26.83 -9.09 -6.43
C GLN A 196 -26.31 -8.29 -5.25
N ALA A 197 -26.18 -8.92 -4.09
CA ALA A 197 -25.83 -8.19 -2.88
C ALA A 197 -24.34 -7.78 -2.87
N PHE A 198 -23.43 -8.72 -3.05
CA PHE A 198 -22.00 -8.45 -3.16
C PHE A 198 -21.43 -8.84 -4.50
N THR A 199 -20.36 -8.18 -4.91
CA THR A 199 -19.47 -8.65 -5.97
C THR A 199 -18.05 -8.79 -5.42
N TYR A 200 -17.45 -9.95 -5.72
CA TYR A 200 -16.07 -10.28 -5.40
C TYR A 200 -15.34 -10.75 -6.66
N GLY A 201 -14.04 -10.59 -6.68
CA GLY A 201 -13.20 -11.03 -7.78
C GLY A 201 -11.77 -11.30 -7.34
N THR A 202 -11.07 -12.08 -8.12
CA THR A 202 -9.71 -12.56 -7.82
C THR A 202 -8.64 -11.91 -8.66
N GLY A 203 -8.99 -11.08 -9.62
CA GLY A 203 -8.07 -10.53 -10.59
C GLY A 203 -8.28 -9.06 -10.91
N ALA A 204 -9.01 -8.32 -10.07
CA ALA A 204 -9.21 -6.90 -10.28
C ALA A 204 -7.90 -6.13 -10.26
N GLN A 205 -7.69 -5.25 -11.24
CA GLN A 205 -6.65 -4.21 -11.22
C GLN A 205 -5.19 -4.68 -11.19
N GLY A 206 -4.90 -5.91 -11.63
CA GLY A 206 -3.52 -6.41 -11.68
C GLY A 206 -2.95 -6.86 -10.33
N LEU A 207 -3.75 -6.85 -9.28
CA LEU A 207 -3.41 -7.49 -8.02
C LEU A 207 -3.53 -9.01 -8.14
N THR A 208 -2.74 -9.73 -7.35
CA THR A 208 -2.78 -11.19 -7.33
C THR A 208 -4.17 -11.69 -6.98
N ALA A 209 -4.60 -12.74 -7.67
CA ALA A 209 -5.87 -13.40 -7.41
C ALA A 209 -6.08 -13.63 -5.89
N GLY A 210 -7.23 -13.25 -5.39
CA GLY A 210 -7.59 -13.46 -3.99
C GLY A 210 -7.15 -12.37 -3.01
N PHE A 211 -6.56 -11.29 -3.47
CA PHE A 211 -6.07 -10.22 -2.60
C PHE A 211 -7.20 -9.55 -1.83
N TYR A 212 -8.30 -9.17 -2.48
CA TYR A 212 -9.44 -8.53 -1.80
C TYR A 212 -10.15 -9.42 -0.79
N PRO A 213 -10.45 -10.71 -1.06
CA PRO A 213 -10.97 -11.62 -0.05
C PRO A 213 -10.06 -11.75 1.17
N PHE A 214 -8.73 -11.69 0.98
CA PHE A 214 -7.79 -11.70 2.09
C PHE A 214 -7.90 -10.43 2.94
N TYR A 215 -8.14 -9.27 2.38
CA TYR A 215 -8.28 -8.01 3.12
C TYR A 215 -9.48 -8.01 4.06
N ASP A 216 -10.58 -8.68 3.69
CA ASP A 216 -11.74 -8.87 4.56
C ASP A 216 -11.37 -9.55 5.88
N LEU A 217 -10.30 -10.39 5.88
CA LEU A 217 -9.77 -11.00 7.09
C LEU A 217 -9.37 -9.96 8.14
N SER A 218 -8.95 -8.76 7.75
CA SER A 218 -8.67 -7.67 8.68
C SER A 218 -9.87 -7.38 9.58
N TYR A 219 -11.06 -7.30 9.01
CA TYR A 219 -12.29 -7.06 9.77
C TYR A 219 -12.73 -8.28 10.59
N MET A 220 -12.53 -9.48 10.07
CA MET A 220 -12.81 -10.71 10.82
C MET A 220 -11.90 -10.84 12.03
N MET A 221 -10.63 -10.39 11.94
CA MET A 221 -9.65 -10.45 13.03
C MET A 221 -9.84 -9.34 14.08
N MET A 222 -10.70 -8.34 13.87
CA MET A 222 -11.02 -7.31 14.87
C MET A 222 -11.73 -7.87 16.11
N MET A 223 -12.09 -9.14 16.14
CA MET A 223 -12.48 -9.81 17.37
C MET A 223 -11.33 -9.90 18.39
N TYR A 224 -10.09 -9.77 17.96
CA TYR A 224 -8.92 -9.61 18.79
C TYR A 224 -8.53 -8.12 18.89
N PRO A 225 -8.14 -7.63 20.08
CA PRO A 225 -7.53 -6.31 20.20
C PRO A 225 -6.32 -6.20 19.28
N VAL A 226 -6.08 -5.01 18.73
CA VAL A 226 -4.95 -4.78 17.80
C VAL A 226 -3.61 -5.21 18.38
N ALA A 227 -3.39 -5.02 19.69
CA ALA A 227 -2.19 -5.47 20.38
C ALA A 227 -2.00 -7.00 20.36
N ASP A 228 -3.07 -7.77 20.20
CA ASP A 228 -3.02 -9.23 20.13
C ASP A 228 -2.74 -9.77 18.71
N TRP A 229 -2.76 -8.91 17.67
CA TRP A 229 -2.41 -9.33 16.31
C TRP A 229 -0.95 -9.80 16.20
N GLN A 230 -0.07 -9.29 17.09
CA GLN A 230 1.28 -9.82 17.23
C GLN A 230 1.29 -11.34 17.52
N LYS A 231 0.29 -11.86 18.23
CA LYS A 231 0.17 -13.29 18.53
C LYS A 231 -0.08 -14.13 17.26
N LEU A 232 -0.77 -13.58 16.27
CA LEU A 232 -0.92 -14.21 14.94
C LEU A 232 0.42 -14.27 14.20
N TYR A 233 1.17 -13.17 14.23
CA TYR A 233 2.49 -13.09 13.63
C TYR A 233 3.49 -14.07 14.23
N THR A 234 3.53 -14.18 15.56
CA THR A 234 4.46 -15.08 16.27
C THR A 234 4.01 -16.53 16.28
N GLY A 235 2.75 -16.80 15.93
CA GLY A 235 2.13 -18.12 16.06
C GLY A 235 1.67 -18.46 17.48
N ALA A 236 1.68 -17.51 18.42
CA ALA A 236 1.12 -17.71 19.77
C ALA A 236 -0.42 -17.84 19.73
N THR A 237 -1.08 -17.23 18.75
CA THR A 237 -2.43 -17.57 18.32
C THR A 237 -2.33 -18.28 16.97
N ALA A 238 -2.83 -19.49 16.89
CA ALA A 238 -2.80 -20.26 15.66
C ALA A 238 -3.85 -19.77 14.67
N TRP A 239 -3.54 -19.78 13.38
CA TRP A 239 -4.53 -19.52 12.33
C TRP A 239 -5.71 -20.48 12.37
N THR A 240 -5.48 -21.70 12.88
CA THR A 240 -6.52 -22.74 13.08
C THR A 240 -7.35 -22.54 14.34
N ASP A 241 -7.23 -21.42 15.05
CA ASP A 241 -8.05 -21.12 16.22
C ASP A 241 -9.54 -21.24 15.87
N PRO A 242 -10.35 -21.94 16.67
CA PRO A 242 -11.79 -22.12 16.41
C PRO A 242 -12.57 -20.80 16.24
N ALA A 243 -12.14 -19.73 16.91
CA ALA A 243 -12.78 -18.43 16.79
C ALA A 243 -12.51 -17.80 15.40
N ILE A 244 -11.27 -17.94 14.87
CA ILE A 244 -10.92 -17.50 13.51
C ILE A 244 -11.74 -18.30 12.48
N LYS A 245 -11.80 -19.62 12.66
CA LYS A 245 -12.58 -20.48 11.78
C LYS A 245 -14.06 -20.07 11.77
N ALA A 246 -14.64 -19.80 12.93
CA ALA A 246 -16.05 -19.38 13.01
C ALA A 246 -16.32 -18.07 12.25
N GLN A 247 -15.40 -17.11 12.26
CA GLN A 247 -15.52 -15.90 11.47
C GLN A 247 -15.41 -16.17 9.96
N LEU A 248 -14.45 -17.03 9.58
CA LEU A 248 -14.29 -17.42 8.18
C LEU A 248 -15.50 -18.18 7.65
N ASP A 249 -16.10 -19.08 8.45
CA ASP A 249 -17.32 -19.80 8.11
C ASP A 249 -18.50 -18.84 7.85
N LYS A 250 -18.61 -17.76 8.62
CA LYS A 250 -19.62 -16.71 8.36
C LYS A 250 -19.37 -16.01 7.03
N TRP A 251 -18.13 -15.60 6.80
CA TRP A 251 -17.78 -14.87 5.59
C TRP A 251 -18.04 -15.70 4.32
N VAL A 252 -17.65 -16.98 4.29
CA VAL A 252 -17.92 -17.87 3.15
C VAL A 252 -19.44 -18.17 2.97
N ALA A 253 -20.25 -17.96 4.01
CA ALA A 253 -21.70 -18.08 3.90
C ALA A 253 -22.33 -17.01 2.99
N LEU A 254 -21.63 -15.93 2.68
CA LEU A 254 -22.08 -14.95 1.67
C LEU A 254 -22.11 -15.57 0.29
N GLU A 255 -21.11 -16.36 -0.09
CA GLU A 255 -21.05 -17.05 -1.37
C GLU A 255 -22.02 -18.24 -1.38
N SER A 256 -21.91 -19.16 -0.44
CA SER A 256 -22.74 -20.39 -0.41
C SER A 256 -24.23 -20.08 -0.21
N GLY A 257 -24.58 -18.93 0.36
CA GLY A 257 -25.94 -18.40 0.43
C GLY A 257 -26.41 -17.78 -0.89
N GLY A 258 -25.54 -17.66 -1.89
CA GLY A 258 -25.84 -17.04 -3.18
C GLY A 258 -26.10 -15.54 -3.05
N TYR A 259 -25.33 -14.84 -2.21
CA TYR A 259 -25.38 -13.39 -2.02
C TYR A 259 -24.28 -12.67 -2.77
N THR A 260 -23.40 -13.42 -3.45
CA THR A 260 -22.32 -12.91 -4.29
C THR A 260 -22.47 -13.40 -5.73
N ASN A 261 -21.59 -12.93 -6.62
CA ASN A 261 -21.45 -13.50 -7.96
C ASN A 261 -20.90 -14.94 -7.89
N THR A 262 -21.29 -15.78 -8.86
CA THR A 262 -20.94 -17.20 -8.89
C THR A 262 -19.58 -17.48 -9.54
N ASP A 263 -18.96 -16.45 -10.12
CA ASP A 263 -17.69 -16.53 -10.88
C ASP A 263 -16.49 -15.94 -10.13
N VAL A 264 -16.55 -15.90 -8.79
CA VAL A 264 -15.54 -15.27 -7.92
C VAL A 264 -14.10 -15.64 -8.32
N LEU A 265 -13.85 -16.92 -8.65
CA LEU A 265 -12.50 -17.37 -9.01
C LEU A 265 -11.98 -16.83 -10.37
N ASN A 266 -12.87 -16.39 -11.24
CA ASN A 266 -12.56 -15.95 -12.59
C ASN A 266 -12.96 -14.50 -12.85
N ASN A 267 -13.63 -13.85 -11.89
CA ASN A 267 -14.10 -12.49 -12.04
C ASN A 267 -12.95 -11.50 -11.89
N THR A 268 -12.61 -10.82 -12.98
CA THR A 268 -11.61 -9.75 -13.02
C THR A 268 -12.22 -8.36 -13.04
N GLU A 269 -13.55 -8.27 -12.97
CA GLU A 269 -14.31 -7.04 -13.17
C GLU A 269 -15.24 -6.69 -12.00
N SER A 270 -14.99 -7.22 -10.81
CA SER A 270 -15.86 -6.99 -9.64
C SER A 270 -16.05 -5.51 -9.36
N TRP A 271 -15.00 -4.70 -9.41
CA TRP A 271 -15.09 -3.27 -9.25
C TRP A 271 -15.98 -2.61 -10.32
N GLN A 272 -15.80 -2.97 -11.58
CA GLN A 272 -16.59 -2.44 -12.68
C GLN A 272 -18.08 -2.89 -12.61
N GLN A 273 -18.33 -4.08 -12.09
CA GLN A 273 -19.71 -4.55 -11.84
C GLN A 273 -20.39 -3.69 -10.79
N PHE A 274 -19.69 -3.32 -9.71
CA PHE A 274 -20.21 -2.38 -8.71
C PHE A 274 -20.42 -0.99 -9.32
N LEU A 275 -19.43 -0.41 -9.99
CA LEU A 275 -19.50 0.91 -10.61
C LEU A 275 -20.66 1.02 -11.63
N SER A 276 -20.96 -0.05 -12.34
CA SER A 276 -22.07 -0.10 -13.29
C SER A 276 -23.44 -0.40 -12.64
N GLY A 277 -23.50 -0.50 -11.31
CA GLY A 277 -24.76 -0.77 -10.59
C GLY A 277 -25.29 -2.20 -10.71
N LYS A 278 -24.45 -3.17 -11.11
CA LYS A 278 -24.82 -4.59 -11.20
C LYS A 278 -24.82 -5.29 -9.83
N ALA A 279 -24.10 -4.75 -8.85
CA ALA A 279 -24.08 -5.25 -7.49
C ALA A 279 -24.31 -4.12 -6.49
N ALA A 280 -24.93 -4.45 -5.35
CA ALA A 280 -25.26 -3.49 -4.33
C ALA A 280 -24.09 -3.10 -3.43
N MET A 281 -23.12 -4.00 -3.24
CA MET A 281 -21.97 -3.82 -2.37
C MET A 281 -20.70 -4.42 -2.99
N THR A 282 -19.56 -3.88 -2.60
CA THR A 282 -18.23 -4.45 -2.82
C THR A 282 -17.29 -4.00 -1.73
N MET A 283 -16.18 -4.74 -1.57
CA MET A 283 -15.07 -4.33 -0.69
C MET A 283 -13.97 -3.72 -1.54
N GLU A 284 -13.45 -2.58 -1.10
CA GLU A 284 -12.40 -1.82 -1.79
C GLU A 284 -11.75 -0.87 -0.79
N GLY A 285 -10.87 0.01 -1.21
CA GLY A 285 -10.26 1.03 -0.35
C GLY A 285 -10.51 2.45 -0.85
N THR A 286 -10.00 3.43 -0.11
CA THR A 286 -10.15 4.86 -0.45
C THR A 286 -9.58 5.22 -1.81
N TRP A 287 -8.67 4.44 -2.37
CA TRP A 287 -8.20 4.59 -3.75
C TRP A 287 -9.32 4.48 -4.80
N GLY A 288 -10.44 3.84 -4.47
CA GLY A 288 -11.62 3.70 -5.33
C GLY A 288 -12.67 4.81 -5.20
N VAL A 289 -12.54 5.75 -4.24
CA VAL A 289 -13.56 6.77 -3.95
C VAL A 289 -13.88 7.62 -5.18
N ALA A 290 -12.86 8.16 -5.83
CA ALA A 290 -13.05 9.03 -7.00
C ALA A 290 -13.80 8.32 -8.15
N ASP A 291 -13.49 7.06 -8.42
CA ASP A 291 -14.16 6.27 -9.45
C ASP A 291 -15.62 5.95 -9.08
N ALA A 292 -15.86 5.64 -7.80
CA ALA A 292 -17.18 5.36 -7.28
C ALA A 292 -18.10 6.60 -7.36
N GLU A 293 -17.59 7.78 -6.96
CA GLU A 293 -18.33 9.02 -7.06
C GLU A 293 -18.60 9.44 -8.50
N LYS A 294 -17.60 9.29 -9.37
CA LYS A 294 -17.75 9.57 -10.80
C LYS A 294 -18.83 8.69 -11.44
N SER A 295 -18.94 7.44 -11.03
CA SER A 295 -19.85 6.45 -11.63
C SER A 295 -21.26 6.47 -11.04
N LEU A 296 -21.38 6.60 -9.72
CA LEU A 296 -22.65 6.47 -8.99
C LEU A 296 -23.16 7.80 -8.43
N GLY A 297 -22.34 8.84 -8.43
CA GLY A 297 -22.70 10.16 -7.88
C GLY A 297 -23.11 10.07 -6.42
N SER A 298 -24.19 10.75 -6.04
CA SER A 298 -24.73 10.75 -4.68
C SER A 298 -25.26 9.39 -4.20
N ASN A 299 -25.39 8.41 -5.11
CA ASN A 299 -25.86 7.06 -4.76
C ASN A 299 -24.78 6.17 -4.17
N VAL A 300 -23.51 6.56 -4.19
CA VAL A 300 -22.49 5.79 -3.48
C VAL A 300 -22.43 6.15 -2.00
N GLY A 301 -22.19 5.15 -1.16
CA GLY A 301 -21.86 5.31 0.24
C GLY A 301 -20.73 4.37 0.64
N VAL A 302 -20.04 4.69 1.73
CA VAL A 302 -19.01 3.85 2.32
C VAL A 302 -19.51 3.20 3.61
N PHE A 303 -18.95 2.04 3.94
CA PHE A 303 -19.30 1.34 5.18
C PHE A 303 -18.09 0.62 5.79
N VAL A 304 -18.16 0.43 7.09
CA VAL A 304 -17.29 -0.49 7.82
C VAL A 304 -17.96 -1.87 7.80
N PRO A 305 -17.29 -2.94 7.35
CA PRO A 305 -17.89 -4.27 7.22
C PRO A 305 -18.41 -4.81 8.55
N PRO A 306 -19.71 -5.16 8.65
CA PRO A 306 -20.30 -5.66 9.87
C PRO A 306 -20.14 -7.19 9.98
N PHE A 307 -18.89 -7.69 9.95
CA PHE A 307 -18.60 -9.14 9.95
C PHE A 307 -18.58 -9.76 11.36
N SER A 308 -19.19 -9.11 12.34
CA SER A 308 -19.29 -9.60 13.72
C SER A 308 -20.74 -9.67 14.19
N ASP A 309 -21.01 -10.56 15.17
CA ASP A 309 -22.33 -10.68 15.82
C ASP A 309 -22.70 -9.47 16.67
N GLN A 310 -21.73 -8.66 17.03
CA GLN A 310 -21.92 -7.39 17.74
C GLN A 310 -21.24 -6.27 16.94
N PRO A 311 -21.77 -5.05 16.96
CA PRO A 311 -21.13 -3.93 16.32
C PRO A 311 -19.68 -3.76 16.83
N ILE A 312 -18.70 -3.99 15.94
CA ILE A 312 -17.29 -3.74 16.23
C ILE A 312 -16.97 -2.30 15.83
N LYS A 313 -16.50 -1.51 16.80
CA LYS A 313 -15.96 -0.19 16.54
C LYS A 313 -14.48 -0.29 16.15
N GLY A 314 -14.22 -0.84 15.00
CA GLY A 314 -12.89 -0.94 14.40
C GLY A 314 -12.91 -0.47 12.96
N ILE A 315 -11.83 0.15 12.50
CA ILE A 315 -11.65 0.57 11.12
C ILE A 315 -10.21 0.30 10.69
N VAL A 316 -10.03 -0.22 9.48
CA VAL A 316 -8.71 -0.42 8.90
C VAL A 316 -8.22 0.91 8.33
N GLU A 317 -7.19 1.49 8.98
CA GLU A 317 -6.50 2.71 8.55
C GLU A 317 -5.00 2.43 8.53
N PHE A 318 -4.34 2.69 7.42
CA PHE A 318 -2.91 2.43 7.25
C PHE A 318 -2.31 3.45 6.26
N PRO A 319 -1.01 3.74 6.34
CA PRO A 319 -0.35 4.39 5.23
C PRO A 319 -0.28 3.35 4.10
N GLY A 320 -0.93 3.64 3.00
CA GLY A 320 -0.99 2.70 1.88
C GLY A 320 0.35 2.59 1.19
N ASP A 321 0.50 3.38 0.16
CA ASP A 321 1.71 3.48 -0.62
C ASP A 321 2.55 4.69 -0.20
N GLY A 322 3.82 4.63 -0.58
CA GLY A 322 4.74 5.74 -0.46
C GLY A 322 5.87 5.60 -1.47
N PHE A 323 6.79 6.53 -1.44
CA PHE A 323 7.97 6.45 -2.27
C PHE A 323 9.22 6.20 -1.43
N ALA A 324 10.03 5.28 -1.92
CA ALA A 324 11.35 4.94 -1.39
C ALA A 324 12.44 5.39 -2.35
N MET A 325 13.62 5.68 -1.83
CA MET A 325 14.84 5.85 -2.60
C MET A 325 15.58 4.53 -2.65
N THR A 326 16.04 4.12 -3.83
CA THR A 326 16.88 2.92 -3.96
C THR A 326 18.33 3.21 -3.55
N ASN A 327 18.98 2.24 -2.91
CA ASN A 327 20.36 2.44 -2.43
C ASN A 327 21.41 2.52 -3.55
N TYR A 328 21.03 2.14 -4.77
CA TYR A 328 21.86 2.25 -5.98
C TYR A 328 21.55 3.51 -6.82
N CYS A 329 20.66 4.39 -6.36
CA CYS A 329 20.42 5.69 -7.02
C CYS A 329 21.72 6.50 -7.11
N SER A 330 22.07 6.95 -8.32
CA SER A 330 23.28 7.74 -8.55
C SER A 330 23.15 9.21 -8.10
N ASN A 331 21.91 9.73 -8.02
CA ASN A 331 21.60 11.10 -7.67
C ASN A 331 20.75 11.18 -6.38
N LYS A 332 21.27 10.59 -5.30
CA LYS A 332 20.57 10.50 -4.01
C LYS A 332 20.14 11.85 -3.46
N ALA A 333 20.92 12.92 -3.68
CA ALA A 333 20.56 14.25 -3.21
C ALA A 333 19.25 14.75 -3.84
N VAL A 334 19.07 14.58 -5.16
CA VAL A 334 17.86 14.97 -5.87
C VAL A 334 16.68 14.08 -5.46
N ALA A 335 16.89 12.77 -5.37
CA ALA A 335 15.85 11.84 -4.96
C ALA A 335 15.35 12.12 -3.51
N ALA A 336 16.29 12.37 -2.60
CA ALA A 336 15.97 12.72 -1.22
C ALA A 336 15.26 14.07 -1.10
N ASP A 337 15.64 15.05 -1.92
CA ASP A 337 14.99 16.36 -1.92
C ASP A 337 13.57 16.29 -2.45
N PHE A 338 13.32 15.48 -3.48
CA PHE A 338 11.95 15.19 -3.94
C PHE A 338 11.11 14.53 -2.82
N LEU A 339 11.66 13.54 -2.12
CA LEU A 339 10.98 12.90 -0.98
C LEU A 339 10.73 13.90 0.17
N ASN A 340 11.68 14.80 0.42
CA ASN A 340 11.50 15.88 1.39
C ASN A 340 10.43 16.88 0.93
N TYR A 341 10.39 17.22 -0.37
CA TYR A 341 9.33 18.06 -0.94
C TYR A 341 7.95 17.46 -0.70
N MET A 342 7.78 16.14 -0.84
CA MET A 342 6.51 15.45 -0.57
C MET A 342 5.99 15.68 0.85
N THR A 343 6.85 15.96 1.83
CA THR A 343 6.44 16.24 3.22
C THR A 343 5.91 17.67 3.43
N THR A 344 6.01 18.55 2.42
CA THR A 344 5.61 19.94 2.56
C THR A 344 4.08 20.10 2.45
N PRO A 345 3.51 21.14 3.12
CA PRO A 345 2.07 21.43 2.98
C PRO A 345 1.63 21.63 1.52
N ALA A 346 2.47 22.22 0.66
CA ALA A 346 2.16 22.45 -0.75
C ALA A 346 2.02 21.12 -1.51
N ALA A 347 2.94 20.19 -1.32
CA ALA A 347 2.87 18.85 -1.91
C ALA A 347 1.65 18.07 -1.40
N GLN A 348 1.35 18.17 -0.11
CA GLN A 348 0.20 17.50 0.50
C GLN A 348 -1.15 18.05 0.01
N GLN A 349 -1.20 19.33 -0.38
CA GLN A 349 -2.37 19.90 -1.08
C GLN A 349 -2.55 19.33 -2.49
N ILE A 350 -1.46 19.03 -3.20
CA ILE A 350 -1.51 18.35 -4.50
C ILE A 350 -2.09 16.97 -4.36
N ILE A 351 -1.66 16.23 -3.33
CA ILE A 351 -2.16 14.89 -2.99
C ILE A 351 -3.67 14.96 -2.69
N ALA A 352 -4.10 15.89 -1.85
CA ALA A 352 -5.52 16.08 -1.56
C ALA A 352 -6.35 16.44 -2.79
N ALA A 353 -5.81 17.29 -3.68
CA ALA A 353 -6.49 17.70 -4.91
C ALA A 353 -6.63 16.55 -5.93
N ALA A 354 -5.82 15.51 -5.84
CA ALA A 354 -5.96 14.28 -6.61
C ALA A 354 -7.03 13.31 -6.05
N GLY A 355 -7.64 13.62 -4.90
CA GLY A 355 -8.65 12.77 -4.26
C GLY A 355 -8.04 11.73 -3.34
N LEU A 356 -6.93 12.02 -2.70
CA LEU A 356 -6.27 11.14 -1.73
C LEU A 356 -6.25 11.80 -0.34
N ILE A 357 -6.20 10.99 0.71
CA ILE A 357 -6.08 11.48 2.09
C ILE A 357 -4.60 11.75 2.39
N PRO A 358 -4.18 13.03 2.56
CA PRO A 358 -2.77 13.33 2.74
C PRO A 358 -2.20 12.73 4.04
N SER A 359 -0.94 12.31 3.99
CA SER A 359 -0.26 11.74 5.16
C SER A 359 0.18 12.78 6.19
N LEU A 360 0.33 14.07 5.85
CA LEU A 360 0.76 15.11 6.79
C LEU A 360 -0.26 15.26 7.93
N GLN A 361 0.22 15.27 9.17
CA GLN A 361 -0.62 15.47 10.36
C GLN A 361 -1.39 16.80 10.27
N GLY A 362 -2.69 16.75 10.60
CA GLY A 362 -3.57 17.91 10.50
C GLY A 362 -4.13 18.18 9.10
N SER A 363 -3.71 17.45 8.06
CA SER A 363 -4.34 17.53 6.76
C SER A 363 -5.76 16.97 6.80
N THR A 364 -6.62 17.55 5.97
CA THR A 364 -8.03 17.18 5.82
C THR A 364 -8.31 16.89 4.35
N THR A 365 -9.34 16.10 4.11
CA THR A 365 -9.95 15.94 2.79
C THR A 365 -11.24 16.75 2.72
N SER A 366 -11.61 17.18 1.52
CA SER A 366 -12.92 17.78 1.25
C SER A 366 -13.93 16.76 0.73
N ASP A 367 -13.47 15.54 0.44
CA ASP A 367 -14.33 14.46 -0.03
C ASP A 367 -15.29 13.99 1.08
N PRO A 368 -16.61 13.88 0.83
CA PRO A 368 -17.57 13.53 1.86
C PRO A 368 -17.46 12.07 2.33
N LEU A 369 -17.08 11.12 1.44
CA LEU A 369 -16.93 9.71 1.79
C LEU A 369 -15.67 9.49 2.63
N GLU A 370 -14.56 10.09 2.24
CA GLU A 370 -13.32 10.08 3.02
C GLU A 370 -13.51 10.77 4.38
N THR A 371 -14.22 11.92 4.40
CA THR A 371 -14.58 12.61 5.65
C THR A 371 -15.42 11.72 6.56
N GLN A 372 -16.34 10.94 6.00
CA GLN A 372 -17.12 9.96 6.77
C GLN A 372 -16.19 8.90 7.40
N LEU A 373 -15.26 8.32 6.62
CA LEU A 373 -14.31 7.31 7.12
C LEU A 373 -13.40 7.89 8.22
N LEU A 374 -12.84 9.08 8.00
CA LEU A 374 -12.04 9.78 9.02
C LEU A 374 -12.84 10.04 10.31
N SER A 375 -14.15 10.31 10.20
CA SER A 375 -15.00 10.59 11.35
C SER A 375 -15.21 9.38 12.26
N TYR A 376 -15.16 8.16 11.74
CA TYR A 376 -15.28 6.94 12.55
C TYR A 376 -14.19 6.91 13.63
N ALA A 377 -12.93 7.08 13.23
CA ALA A 377 -11.82 7.06 14.17
C ALA A 377 -11.74 8.34 15.03
N ALA A 378 -12.01 9.52 14.44
CA ALA A 378 -11.85 10.79 15.15
C ALA A 378 -13.01 11.10 16.13
N ASN A 379 -14.27 10.79 15.75
CA ASN A 379 -15.44 11.31 16.47
C ASN A 379 -16.35 10.21 17.03
N GLN A 380 -16.25 8.97 16.52
CA GLN A 380 -17.18 7.89 16.88
C GLN A 380 -16.52 6.79 17.73
N GLY A 381 -15.23 6.97 18.09
CA GLY A 381 -14.52 6.09 19.01
C GLY A 381 -14.14 4.74 18.41
N TYR A 382 -13.97 4.66 17.07
CA TYR A 382 -13.46 3.46 16.42
C TYR A 382 -11.97 3.29 16.69
N THR A 383 -11.56 2.07 17.01
CA THR A 383 -10.16 1.68 17.09
C THR A 383 -9.59 1.53 15.68
N ARG A 384 -8.41 2.10 15.44
CA ARG A 384 -7.68 1.92 14.19
C ARG A 384 -6.93 0.60 14.20
N TYR A 385 -7.10 -0.16 13.14
CA TYR A 385 -6.38 -1.40 12.89
C TYR A 385 -5.54 -1.25 11.63
N PRO A 386 -4.33 -1.81 11.57
CA PRO A 386 -3.57 -1.86 10.34
C PRO A 386 -4.23 -2.82 9.34
N MET A 387 -3.83 -2.73 8.07
CA MET A 387 -4.14 -3.79 7.11
C MET A 387 -3.40 -5.06 7.52
N ILE A 388 -4.06 -6.21 7.47
CA ILE A 388 -3.49 -7.44 8.01
C ILE A 388 -2.23 -7.91 7.26
N ASP A 389 -2.15 -7.67 5.96
CA ASP A 389 -0.98 -8.01 5.15
C ASP A 389 0.25 -7.18 5.48
N ASN A 390 0.07 -5.99 6.06
CA ASN A 390 1.17 -5.16 6.56
C ASN A 390 1.82 -5.73 7.83
N VAL A 391 1.14 -6.66 8.53
CA VAL A 391 1.55 -7.12 9.88
C VAL A 391 1.73 -8.63 9.99
N ILE A 392 1.47 -9.40 8.94
CA ILE A 392 1.78 -10.83 8.89
C ILE A 392 2.82 -11.12 7.80
N GLN A 393 3.48 -12.28 7.89
CA GLN A 393 4.55 -12.63 6.98
C GLN A 393 4.05 -12.71 5.51
N PRO A 394 4.80 -12.16 4.55
CA PRO A 394 4.43 -12.20 3.13
C PRO A 394 4.17 -13.61 2.59
N GLU A 395 4.83 -14.64 3.14
CA GLU A 395 4.61 -16.03 2.78
C GLU A 395 3.21 -16.51 3.21
N VAL A 396 2.75 -16.06 4.40
CA VAL A 396 1.38 -16.35 4.87
C VAL A 396 0.37 -15.58 4.04
N VAL A 397 0.65 -14.32 3.70
CA VAL A 397 -0.18 -13.51 2.77
C VAL A 397 -0.35 -14.22 1.44
N THR A 398 0.75 -14.68 0.83
CA THR A 398 0.73 -15.42 -0.44
C THR A 398 -0.11 -16.69 -0.35
N THR A 399 0.02 -17.45 0.73
CA THR A 399 -0.81 -18.64 0.96
C THR A 399 -2.28 -18.25 1.11
N ALA A 400 -2.59 -17.25 1.94
CA ALA A 400 -3.94 -16.78 2.19
C ALA A 400 -4.62 -16.27 0.91
N SER A 401 -3.89 -15.56 0.04
CA SER A 401 -4.39 -15.05 -1.25
C SER A 401 -4.97 -16.14 -2.16
N THR A 402 -4.51 -17.37 -2.03
CA THR A 402 -5.02 -18.50 -2.81
C THR A 402 -6.02 -19.34 -2.03
N THR A 403 -5.75 -19.61 -0.75
CA THR A 403 -6.56 -20.54 0.03
C THR A 403 -7.87 -19.93 0.51
N LEU A 404 -7.89 -18.65 0.90
CA LEU A 404 -9.12 -17.98 1.30
C LEU A 404 -10.09 -17.81 0.13
N VAL A 405 -9.58 -17.53 -1.07
CA VAL A 405 -10.39 -17.47 -2.29
C VAL A 405 -11.00 -18.82 -2.59
N ALA A 406 -10.19 -19.90 -2.51
CA ALA A 406 -10.69 -21.26 -2.72
C ALA A 406 -11.74 -21.66 -1.68
N ALA A 407 -11.56 -21.23 -0.43
CA ALA A 407 -12.55 -21.45 0.63
C ALA A 407 -13.84 -20.66 0.36
N PHE A 408 -13.74 -19.39 -0.02
CA PHE A 408 -14.88 -18.55 -0.35
C PHE A 408 -15.69 -19.13 -1.53
N ALA A 409 -15.01 -19.59 -2.57
CA ALA A 409 -15.63 -20.22 -3.72
C ALA A 409 -16.07 -21.69 -3.49
N GLY A 410 -15.98 -22.21 -2.27
CA GLY A 410 -16.42 -23.56 -1.92
C GLY A 410 -15.56 -24.70 -2.49
N THR A 411 -14.39 -24.41 -3.07
CA THR A 411 -13.47 -25.43 -3.61
C THR A 411 -12.48 -25.96 -2.60
N MET A 412 -12.43 -25.36 -1.42
CA MET A 412 -11.62 -25.77 -0.25
C MET A 412 -12.45 -25.57 1.02
N SER A 413 -12.21 -26.38 2.06
CA SER A 413 -12.83 -26.10 3.36
C SER A 413 -12.12 -24.93 4.06
N THR A 414 -12.86 -24.19 4.90
CA THR A 414 -12.28 -23.13 5.75
C THR A 414 -11.18 -23.68 6.67
N GLN A 415 -11.36 -24.90 7.16
CA GLN A 415 -10.36 -25.59 7.98
C GLN A 415 -9.06 -25.83 7.21
N ASP A 416 -9.15 -26.35 5.98
CA ASP A 416 -7.97 -26.61 5.17
C ASP A 416 -7.26 -25.32 4.75
N ALA A 417 -8.02 -24.25 4.47
CA ALA A 417 -7.44 -22.94 4.16
C ALA A 417 -6.62 -22.41 5.33
N LEU A 418 -7.19 -22.40 6.52
CA LEU A 418 -6.50 -21.96 7.73
C LEU A 418 -5.34 -22.89 8.12
N GLN A 419 -5.46 -24.21 7.89
CA GLN A 419 -4.37 -25.16 8.14
C GLN A 419 -3.17 -24.86 7.23
N LYS A 420 -3.40 -24.57 5.94
CA LYS A 420 -2.32 -24.20 5.02
C LYS A 420 -1.63 -22.90 5.43
N MET A 421 -2.37 -21.89 5.91
CA MET A 421 -1.79 -20.68 6.46
C MET A 421 -0.94 -20.98 7.68
N GLN A 422 -1.43 -21.84 8.58
CA GLN A 422 -0.71 -22.28 9.77
C GLN A 422 0.57 -23.06 9.43
N ASP A 423 0.49 -23.98 8.48
CA ASP A 423 1.64 -24.77 8.02
C ASP A 423 2.71 -23.87 7.40
N THR A 424 2.30 -22.89 6.62
CA THR A 424 3.21 -21.87 6.05
C THR A 424 3.92 -21.11 7.18
N LEU A 425 3.17 -20.61 8.17
CA LEU A 425 3.74 -19.88 9.29
C LEU A 425 4.75 -20.75 10.06
N THR A 426 4.40 -22.00 10.37
CA THR A 426 5.24 -22.90 11.18
C THR A 426 6.49 -23.36 10.42
N ALA A 427 6.47 -23.37 9.10
CA ALA A 427 7.63 -23.68 8.27
C ALA A 427 8.67 -22.56 8.24
N LEU A 428 8.31 -21.34 8.63
CA LEU A 428 9.24 -20.21 8.68
C LEU A 428 10.25 -20.38 9.84
N PRO A 429 11.51 -19.93 9.64
CA PRO A 429 12.49 -19.89 10.71
C PRO A 429 12.00 -19.04 11.89
N ASP A 430 12.45 -19.33 13.10
CA ASP A 430 12.09 -18.57 14.30
C ASP A 430 12.43 -17.08 14.17
N SER A 431 13.51 -16.72 13.49
CA SER A 431 13.88 -15.33 13.20
C SER A 431 12.83 -14.56 12.42
N ARG A 432 12.01 -15.24 11.61
CA ARG A 432 10.92 -14.65 10.82
C ARG A 432 9.60 -14.54 11.60
N ARG A 433 9.55 -15.13 12.82
CA ARG A 433 8.40 -15.10 13.73
C ARG A 433 8.68 -14.37 15.04
N SER A 434 9.94 -13.93 15.24
CA SER A 434 10.40 -13.32 16.50
C SER A 434 10.38 -11.79 16.51
N SER A 435 10.26 -11.13 15.34
CA SER A 435 10.18 -9.68 15.32
C SER A 435 8.87 -9.22 15.94
N THR A 436 8.99 -8.25 16.83
CA THR A 436 7.84 -7.70 17.54
C THR A 436 7.15 -6.68 16.65
N TYR A 437 5.97 -7.01 16.17
CA TYR A 437 5.01 -6.02 15.73
C TYR A 437 4.56 -5.23 16.96
N THR A 438 4.81 -3.95 16.99
CA THR A 438 4.45 -3.10 18.15
C THR A 438 3.09 -2.44 18.02
N GLY A 439 2.25 -2.84 17.09
CA GLY A 439 0.82 -2.56 16.94
C GLY A 439 0.29 -1.27 17.56
N SER A 440 0.96 -0.14 17.33
CA SER A 440 0.54 1.16 17.86
C SER A 440 0.45 2.21 16.76
#